data_73ad43134d16df3c1b64cafe8d41577f
#
_entry.id   73ad43134d16df3c1b64cafe8d41577f
#
_cell.length_a   1.000
_cell.length_b   1.000
_cell.length_c   1.000
_cell.angle_alpha   90.00
_cell.angle_beta   90.00
_cell.angle_gamma   90.00
#
_symmetry.space_group_name_H-M   'P 1'
#
loop_
_entity.id
_entity.type
_entity.pdbx_description
1 polymer ?
#
loop_
_entity_poly.entity_id
_entity_poly.type
_entity_poly.pdbx_seq_one_letter_code
_entity_poly.pdbx_strand_id
1 'polypeptide(L)'
;AFAGGETRTITIDGVQYTVKNKLTTANDLSYSKDTSTGELTLIASNFEIRGQSDVAHNLIISGKLNSIYGGDLNDTLTVEGGSLSTGNTIWGGSGDDILNINAVNTIAYSNDGNDTINSRASATVYGGNGDDVFNIYVGGQYYGEDDEDTFNVMSGVSNVTVNGGSGTNAINDNGIDTIKINVPGANNYAVRFNSKETKELTINGIKYTVTNNGSARDFTYSIADDGQINFSSSTFTIKGELNKSHNVKMSANSIFYGGNLADTIILAKASTVYALGGDDNITINSGYSTVYGGDGNDTFTLNTNVSNMALYGEEGNDTLIISKGSKYSYFDLGEGDDNAIINGNNNRELVITGGVGNNTITGTASNSIFNGFDETENTSYLQLAAMTKKVIEINGKKYTIENNSTADKSLVYYYNPVDGKVSFGGCWVTIRGQEDVSHDVILYGKSLSFYGGNLDDTGVNYAYGSNINGEDGNDTLTNYAPDSGLRGGDGDDYLIVNGGTSVLGGDGNDTIDINAQLSTHNVDGEGGDDIYNINNKCSVSDIGGNNIYNINTNGANISGGP
;
A
#
# COMPACT_ATOMS: atom_id res chain seq x y z
N ALA A 1 -15.00 -17.11 -59.31
CA ALA A 1 -15.79 -15.89 -59.24
C ALA A 1 -17.17 -16.12 -58.62
N PHE A 2 -17.67 -15.15 -57.86
CA PHE A 2 -18.99 -15.06 -57.31
C PHE A 2 -19.73 -13.87 -57.95
N ALA A 3 -20.97 -14.05 -58.36
CA ALA A 3 -21.78 -12.92 -58.82
C ALA A 3 -22.02 -11.93 -57.67
N GLY A 4 -22.45 -10.70 -57.98
CA GLY A 4 -22.77 -9.69 -56.97
C GLY A 4 -23.88 -10.16 -56.03
N GLY A 5 -23.63 -10.14 -54.73
CA GLY A 5 -24.55 -10.61 -53.69
C GLY A 5 -24.74 -12.14 -53.61
N GLU A 6 -24.04 -12.91 -54.40
CA GLU A 6 -24.17 -14.36 -54.45
C GLU A 6 -23.65 -15.03 -53.17
N THR A 7 -24.41 -16.04 -52.71
CA THR A 7 -24.02 -16.94 -51.61
C THR A 7 -23.88 -18.36 -52.14
N ARG A 8 -22.75 -19.01 -51.86
CA ARG A 8 -22.49 -20.43 -52.20
C ARG A 8 -21.94 -21.17 -51.03
N THR A 9 -22.26 -22.44 -50.93
CA THR A 9 -21.51 -23.39 -50.09
C THR A 9 -20.39 -23.98 -50.95
N ILE A 10 -19.14 -23.86 -50.48
CA ILE A 10 -17.99 -24.54 -51.06
C ILE A 10 -17.52 -25.62 -50.09
N THR A 11 -17.13 -26.78 -50.64
CA THR A 11 -16.61 -27.90 -49.82
C THR A 11 -15.12 -28.06 -50.10
N ILE A 12 -14.31 -27.96 -49.04
CA ILE A 12 -12.86 -28.14 -49.11
C ILE A 12 -12.50 -29.25 -48.13
N ASP A 13 -12.00 -30.37 -48.64
CA ASP A 13 -11.69 -31.59 -47.88
C ASP A 13 -12.80 -32.09 -46.98
N GLY A 14 -14.03 -32.04 -47.45
CA GLY A 14 -15.22 -32.50 -46.72
C GLY A 14 -15.84 -31.47 -45.78
N VAL A 15 -15.15 -30.37 -45.51
CA VAL A 15 -15.66 -29.27 -44.64
C VAL A 15 -16.40 -28.25 -45.51
N GLN A 16 -17.56 -27.84 -45.06
CA GLN A 16 -18.39 -26.87 -45.78
C GLN A 16 -18.16 -25.46 -45.28
N TYR A 17 -17.99 -24.53 -46.22
CA TYR A 17 -17.91 -23.09 -45.97
C TYR A 17 -19.01 -22.37 -46.73
N THR A 18 -19.82 -21.62 -46.02
CA THR A 18 -20.80 -20.73 -46.67
C THR A 18 -20.14 -19.40 -46.98
N VAL A 19 -20.02 -19.07 -48.24
CA VAL A 19 -19.32 -17.87 -48.77
C VAL A 19 -20.27 -16.96 -49.49
N LYS A 20 -20.33 -15.70 -49.07
CA LYS A 20 -21.17 -14.65 -49.71
C LYS A 20 -20.33 -13.48 -50.19
N ASN A 21 -20.49 -13.12 -51.44
CA ASN A 21 -19.94 -11.88 -52.00
C ASN A 21 -20.74 -10.68 -51.48
N LYS A 22 -20.12 -9.78 -50.73
CA LYS A 22 -20.77 -8.58 -50.15
C LYS A 22 -20.94 -7.44 -51.15
N LEU A 23 -20.29 -7.51 -52.34
CA LEU A 23 -20.41 -6.52 -53.39
C LEU A 23 -21.63 -6.79 -54.26
N THR A 24 -22.08 -5.75 -54.96
CA THR A 24 -23.16 -5.84 -56.01
C THR A 24 -22.63 -6.28 -57.37
N THR A 25 -21.29 -6.39 -57.50
CA THR A 25 -20.58 -6.81 -58.72
C THR A 25 -19.91 -8.16 -58.51
N ALA A 26 -19.52 -8.82 -59.58
CA ALA A 26 -18.77 -10.06 -59.49
C ALA A 26 -17.43 -9.84 -58.77
N ASN A 27 -17.02 -10.84 -57.99
CA ASN A 27 -15.82 -10.81 -57.17
C ASN A 27 -15.20 -12.20 -57.09
N ASP A 28 -13.89 -12.28 -56.87
CA ASP A 28 -13.14 -13.52 -56.82
C ASP A 28 -12.67 -13.83 -55.39
N LEU A 29 -12.77 -15.10 -55.06
CA LEU A 29 -12.17 -15.70 -53.88
C LEU A 29 -11.24 -16.81 -54.38
N SER A 30 -10.01 -16.84 -53.90
CA SER A 30 -9.08 -17.95 -54.12
C SER A 30 -8.70 -18.57 -52.74
N TYR A 31 -8.31 -19.82 -52.80
CA TYR A 31 -7.88 -20.53 -51.59
C TYR A 31 -6.76 -21.49 -51.88
N SER A 32 -5.99 -21.77 -50.85
CA SER A 32 -4.98 -22.84 -50.80
C SER A 32 -5.03 -23.54 -49.44
N LYS A 33 -4.72 -24.82 -49.43
CA LYS A 33 -4.65 -25.59 -48.19
C LYS A 33 -3.28 -26.19 -48.03
N ASP A 34 -2.70 -26.02 -46.86
CA ASP A 34 -1.51 -26.76 -46.44
C ASP A 34 -1.94 -28.12 -45.87
N THR A 35 -1.59 -29.19 -46.60
CA THR A 35 -1.94 -30.57 -46.23
C THR A 35 -1.16 -31.10 -45.02
N SER A 36 -0.06 -30.46 -44.65
CA SER A 36 0.74 -30.83 -43.49
C SER A 36 0.23 -30.25 -42.18
N THR A 37 -0.32 -29.05 -42.20
CA THR A 37 -0.85 -28.32 -41.02
C THR A 37 -2.37 -28.32 -40.97
N GLY A 38 -3.05 -28.65 -42.06
CA GLY A 38 -4.51 -28.54 -42.18
C GLY A 38 -5.01 -27.09 -42.38
N GLU A 39 -4.09 -26.12 -42.44
CA GLU A 39 -4.38 -24.70 -42.55
C GLU A 39 -4.97 -24.35 -43.91
N LEU A 40 -6.09 -23.63 -43.90
CA LEU A 40 -6.76 -23.13 -45.09
C LEU A 40 -6.57 -21.63 -45.25
N THR A 41 -5.80 -21.20 -46.22
CA THR A 41 -5.62 -19.79 -46.59
C THR A 41 -6.70 -19.36 -47.60
N LEU A 42 -7.45 -18.33 -47.28
CA LEU A 42 -8.45 -17.68 -48.12
C LEU A 42 -7.94 -16.28 -48.53
N ILE A 43 -7.82 -16.03 -49.83
CA ILE A 43 -7.49 -14.71 -50.36
C ILE A 43 -8.75 -14.11 -50.93
N ALA A 44 -9.30 -13.12 -50.20
CA ALA A 44 -10.62 -12.58 -50.47
C ALA A 44 -10.72 -11.10 -49.99
N SER A 45 -11.59 -10.34 -50.66
CA SER A 45 -11.95 -9.01 -50.17
C SER A 45 -13.46 -8.80 -50.34
N ASN A 46 -14.11 -8.21 -49.33
CA ASN A 46 -15.56 -8.00 -49.29
C ASN A 46 -16.39 -9.31 -49.34
N PHE A 47 -15.90 -10.35 -48.68
CA PHE A 47 -16.65 -11.60 -48.51
C PHE A 47 -17.12 -11.77 -47.06
N GLU A 48 -18.27 -12.44 -46.92
CA GLU A 48 -18.68 -13.08 -45.66
C GLU A 48 -18.41 -14.57 -45.81
N ILE A 49 -17.66 -15.14 -44.84
CA ILE A 49 -17.23 -16.52 -44.86
C ILE A 49 -17.62 -17.14 -43.52
N ARG A 50 -18.43 -18.21 -43.56
CA ARG A 50 -18.86 -18.95 -42.40
C ARG A 50 -18.34 -20.37 -42.45
N GLY A 51 -17.61 -20.77 -41.43
CA GLY A 51 -17.24 -22.16 -41.20
C GLY A 51 -18.45 -23.03 -40.89
N GLN A 52 -18.30 -24.33 -41.00
CA GLN A 52 -19.29 -25.31 -40.59
C GLN A 52 -19.24 -25.41 -39.05
N SER A 53 -20.37 -25.29 -38.37
CA SER A 53 -20.42 -25.08 -36.93
C SER A 53 -19.87 -26.26 -36.07
N ASP A 54 -20.00 -27.49 -36.57
CA ASP A 54 -19.58 -28.72 -35.88
C ASP A 54 -18.16 -29.23 -36.27
N VAL A 55 -17.32 -28.35 -36.85
CA VAL A 55 -15.94 -28.65 -37.26
C VAL A 55 -15.02 -27.52 -36.81
N ALA A 56 -13.93 -27.89 -36.14
CA ALA A 56 -12.88 -26.92 -35.80
C ALA A 56 -12.13 -26.45 -37.04
N HIS A 57 -11.91 -25.16 -37.16
CA HIS A 57 -11.31 -24.52 -38.31
C HIS A 57 -9.90 -23.97 -38.00
N ASN A 58 -9.01 -24.09 -38.98
CA ASN A 58 -7.73 -23.39 -39.00
C ASN A 58 -7.65 -22.53 -40.28
N LEU A 59 -8.09 -21.25 -40.15
CA LEU A 59 -8.28 -20.35 -41.27
C LEU A 59 -7.31 -19.17 -41.25
N ILE A 60 -6.65 -18.91 -42.35
CA ILE A 60 -5.93 -17.67 -42.64
C ILE A 60 -6.71 -16.87 -43.67
N ILE A 61 -7.02 -15.61 -43.36
CA ILE A 61 -7.70 -14.71 -44.27
C ILE A 61 -6.78 -13.58 -44.67
N SER A 62 -6.54 -13.46 -45.96
CA SER A 62 -5.79 -12.36 -46.55
C SER A 62 -6.72 -11.51 -47.43
N GLY A 63 -6.70 -10.17 -47.21
CA GLY A 63 -7.53 -9.21 -47.93
C GLY A 63 -8.32 -8.28 -46.96
N LYS A 64 -9.28 -7.53 -47.50
CA LYS A 64 -9.94 -6.44 -46.76
C LYS A 64 -11.44 -6.58 -46.69
N LEU A 65 -12.03 -5.98 -45.65
CA LEU A 65 -13.48 -5.85 -45.46
C LEU A 65 -14.23 -7.21 -45.47
N ASN A 66 -13.54 -8.27 -45.04
CA ASN A 66 -14.16 -9.59 -44.90
C ASN A 66 -14.87 -9.71 -43.55
N SER A 67 -15.89 -10.57 -43.50
CA SER A 67 -16.57 -11.01 -42.28
C SER A 67 -16.37 -12.51 -42.15
N ILE A 68 -15.71 -12.96 -41.07
CA ILE A 68 -15.29 -14.35 -40.89
C ILE A 68 -15.94 -14.88 -39.61
N TYR A 69 -16.56 -16.04 -39.71
CA TYR A 69 -17.17 -16.74 -38.58
C TYR A 69 -16.57 -18.13 -38.49
N GLY A 70 -16.07 -18.48 -37.30
CA GLY A 70 -15.58 -19.81 -36.95
C GLY A 70 -16.73 -20.81 -36.87
N GLY A 71 -17.12 -21.19 -35.70
CA GLY A 71 -18.17 -22.19 -35.48
C GLY A 71 -18.51 -22.34 -34.01
N ASP A 72 -18.80 -23.60 -33.61
CA ASP A 72 -19.14 -23.91 -32.23
C ASP A 72 -18.02 -24.71 -31.54
N LEU A 73 -16.88 -24.92 -32.19
CA LEU A 73 -15.71 -25.64 -31.67
C LEU A 73 -14.46 -24.76 -31.69
N ASN A 74 -13.41 -25.22 -30.99
CA ASN A 74 -12.15 -24.48 -30.87
C ASN A 74 -11.51 -24.18 -32.21
N ASP A 75 -11.58 -22.94 -32.66
CA ASP A 75 -11.12 -22.48 -33.96
C ASP A 75 -9.77 -21.74 -33.86
N THR A 76 -9.00 -21.73 -34.92
CA THR A 76 -7.86 -20.85 -35.08
C THR A 76 -8.09 -19.95 -36.30
N LEU A 77 -8.36 -18.67 -36.04
CA LEU A 77 -8.65 -17.66 -37.06
C LEU A 77 -7.52 -16.64 -37.13
N THR A 78 -6.88 -16.54 -38.29
CA THR A 78 -5.80 -15.58 -38.51
C THR A 78 -6.20 -14.58 -39.58
N VAL A 79 -6.14 -13.28 -39.27
CA VAL A 79 -6.23 -12.20 -40.26
C VAL A 79 -4.84 -11.73 -40.60
N GLU A 80 -4.40 -12.01 -41.85
CA GLU A 80 -3.06 -11.66 -42.31
C GLU A 80 -2.87 -10.16 -42.49
N GLY A 81 -1.67 -9.68 -42.08
CA GLY A 81 -1.23 -8.31 -42.28
C GLY A 81 -0.88 -8.00 -43.73
N GLY A 82 -0.66 -6.73 -44.00
CA GLY A 82 -0.23 -6.22 -45.31
C GLY A 82 -0.98 -4.94 -45.69
N SER A 83 -0.45 -4.23 -46.69
CA SER A 83 -0.99 -2.91 -47.08
C SER A 83 -2.42 -2.95 -47.61
N LEU A 84 -2.92 -4.13 -47.96
CA LEU A 84 -4.25 -4.34 -48.50
C LEU A 84 -5.21 -5.01 -47.49
N SER A 85 -4.71 -5.52 -46.37
CA SER A 85 -5.54 -6.18 -45.35
C SER A 85 -5.94 -5.18 -44.28
N THR A 86 -7.19 -4.75 -44.29
CA THR A 86 -7.72 -3.78 -43.33
C THR A 86 -9.24 -3.88 -43.24
N GLY A 87 -9.79 -3.53 -42.06
CA GLY A 87 -11.24 -3.43 -41.83
C GLY A 87 -11.95 -4.78 -41.87
N ASN A 88 -11.28 -5.88 -41.48
CA ASN A 88 -11.91 -7.19 -41.36
C ASN A 88 -12.68 -7.27 -40.03
N THR A 89 -13.69 -8.12 -39.99
CA THR A 89 -14.40 -8.48 -38.76
C THR A 89 -14.34 -9.99 -38.59
N ILE A 90 -13.94 -10.47 -37.42
CA ILE A 90 -13.84 -11.90 -37.11
C ILE A 90 -14.68 -12.22 -35.89
N TRP A 91 -15.31 -13.38 -35.89
CA TRP A 91 -16.03 -13.98 -34.79
C TRP A 91 -15.51 -15.39 -34.57
N GLY A 92 -15.03 -15.68 -33.34
CA GLY A 92 -14.64 -17.03 -32.94
C GLY A 92 -15.85 -17.94 -32.96
N GLY A 93 -16.71 -17.74 -32.04
CA GLY A 93 -17.96 -18.50 -31.91
C GLY A 93 -18.13 -19.04 -30.50
N SER A 94 -18.41 -20.33 -30.39
CA SER A 94 -18.32 -21.03 -29.11
C SER A 94 -17.10 -21.94 -29.13
N GLY A 95 -16.50 -22.18 -27.96
CA GLY A 95 -15.30 -22.98 -27.81
C GLY A 95 -14.07 -22.13 -27.51
N ASP A 96 -12.98 -22.74 -27.08
CA ASP A 96 -11.73 -22.02 -26.75
C ASP A 96 -10.98 -21.68 -28.03
N ASP A 97 -11.13 -20.47 -28.53
CA ASP A 97 -10.65 -20.04 -29.81
C ASP A 97 -9.26 -19.37 -29.76
N ILE A 98 -8.55 -19.36 -30.88
CA ILE A 98 -7.31 -18.59 -31.08
C ILE A 98 -7.52 -17.58 -32.20
N LEU A 99 -7.53 -16.29 -31.85
CA LEU A 99 -7.64 -15.19 -32.80
C LEU A 99 -6.30 -14.50 -33.00
N ASN A 100 -5.69 -14.61 -34.18
CA ASN A 100 -4.45 -13.95 -34.55
C ASN A 100 -4.72 -12.74 -35.44
N ILE A 101 -4.54 -11.53 -34.90
CA ILE A 101 -4.85 -10.27 -35.56
C ILE A 101 -3.56 -9.59 -36.02
N ASN A 102 -3.22 -9.77 -37.30
CA ASN A 102 -2.05 -9.17 -37.93
C ASN A 102 -2.45 -8.00 -38.89
N ALA A 103 -3.74 -7.69 -39.06
CA ALA A 103 -4.24 -6.63 -39.93
C ALA A 103 -4.86 -5.46 -39.14
N VAL A 104 -4.53 -4.24 -39.55
CA VAL A 104 -5.02 -3.01 -38.90
C VAL A 104 -6.54 -2.80 -39.11
N ASN A 105 -7.16 -2.08 -38.17
CA ASN A 105 -8.59 -1.79 -38.16
C ASN A 105 -9.48 -3.06 -38.19
N THR A 106 -8.98 -4.15 -37.66
CA THR A 106 -9.77 -5.38 -37.44
C THR A 106 -10.66 -5.19 -36.22
N ILE A 107 -11.90 -5.66 -36.32
CA ILE A 107 -12.79 -5.83 -35.17
C ILE A 107 -12.88 -7.35 -34.92
N ALA A 108 -12.59 -7.77 -33.72
CA ALA A 108 -12.62 -9.18 -33.33
C ALA A 108 -13.58 -9.40 -32.15
N TYR A 109 -14.35 -10.45 -32.24
CA TYR A 109 -15.23 -10.97 -31.18
C TYR A 109 -14.87 -12.43 -30.97
N SER A 110 -14.34 -12.79 -29.81
CA SER A 110 -14.11 -14.23 -29.55
C SER A 110 -15.39 -14.94 -29.12
N ASN A 111 -16.26 -14.31 -28.39
CA ASN A 111 -17.59 -14.70 -27.88
C ASN A 111 -17.56 -15.69 -26.71
N ASP A 112 -17.98 -16.97 -26.88
CA ASP A 112 -18.13 -17.90 -25.74
C ASP A 112 -16.96 -18.89 -25.66
N GLY A 113 -16.28 -18.95 -24.55
CA GLY A 113 -15.18 -19.87 -24.30
C GLY A 113 -13.95 -19.15 -23.70
N ASN A 114 -12.92 -19.91 -23.32
CA ASN A 114 -11.70 -19.35 -22.80
C ASN A 114 -10.73 -19.10 -23.96
N ASP A 115 -10.77 -17.90 -24.52
CA ASP A 115 -10.13 -17.58 -25.79
C ASP A 115 -8.70 -17.06 -25.65
N THR A 116 -7.91 -17.18 -26.69
CA THR A 116 -6.58 -16.59 -26.78
C THR A 116 -6.47 -15.64 -27.95
N ILE A 117 -6.29 -14.36 -27.69
CA ILE A 117 -6.22 -13.31 -28.68
C ILE A 117 -4.78 -12.77 -28.80
N ASN A 118 -4.16 -12.92 -29.97
CA ASN A 118 -2.84 -12.40 -30.28
C ASN A 118 -2.96 -11.16 -31.20
N SER A 119 -2.93 -9.96 -30.62
CA SER A 119 -3.11 -8.70 -31.37
C SER A 119 -1.75 -8.09 -31.76
N ARG A 120 -1.32 -8.28 -33.00
CA ARG A 120 -0.10 -7.73 -33.58
C ARG A 120 -0.33 -6.53 -34.50
N ALA A 121 -1.57 -6.08 -34.61
CA ALA A 121 -1.97 -4.87 -35.33
C ALA A 121 -3.00 -4.08 -34.50
N SER A 122 -3.14 -2.78 -34.79
CA SER A 122 -4.15 -1.96 -34.08
C SER A 122 -5.56 -2.45 -34.40
N ALA A 123 -6.30 -2.85 -33.37
CA ALA A 123 -7.60 -3.50 -33.46
C ALA A 123 -8.54 -3.05 -32.34
N THR A 124 -9.82 -3.37 -32.51
CA THR A 124 -10.82 -3.37 -31.44
C THR A 124 -11.23 -4.81 -31.18
N VAL A 125 -11.09 -5.29 -29.97
CA VAL A 125 -11.25 -6.69 -29.61
C VAL A 125 -12.19 -6.83 -28.42
N TYR A 126 -13.13 -7.75 -28.54
CA TYR A 126 -14.07 -8.16 -27.51
C TYR A 126 -13.83 -9.63 -27.16
N GLY A 127 -13.63 -9.96 -25.89
CA GLY A 127 -13.50 -11.32 -25.39
C GLY A 127 -14.85 -12.02 -25.43
N GLY A 128 -15.70 -11.74 -24.52
CA GLY A 128 -17.03 -12.31 -24.46
C GLY A 128 -17.31 -12.98 -23.11
N ASN A 129 -17.79 -14.19 -23.13
CA ASN A 129 -17.99 -14.98 -21.93
C ASN A 129 -16.83 -15.97 -21.78
N GLY A 130 -16.23 -16.04 -20.61
CA GLY A 130 -15.15 -16.97 -20.27
C GLY A 130 -13.84 -16.25 -19.96
N ASP A 131 -12.86 -17.00 -19.43
CA ASP A 131 -11.59 -16.47 -18.98
C ASP A 131 -10.64 -16.28 -20.16
N ASP A 132 -10.59 -15.08 -20.72
CA ASP A 132 -9.88 -14.77 -21.95
C ASP A 132 -8.43 -14.29 -21.73
N VAL A 133 -7.56 -14.58 -22.68
CA VAL A 133 -6.16 -14.14 -22.67
C VAL A 133 -5.86 -13.26 -23.88
N PHE A 134 -5.59 -11.98 -23.63
CA PHE A 134 -5.20 -10.99 -24.65
C PHE A 134 -3.68 -10.80 -24.62
N ASN A 135 -2.99 -11.21 -25.67
CA ASN A 135 -1.57 -10.91 -25.88
C ASN A 135 -1.45 -9.70 -26.81
N ILE A 136 -1.10 -8.54 -26.26
CA ILE A 136 -1.17 -7.23 -26.92
C ILE A 136 0.22 -6.78 -27.32
N TYR A 137 0.51 -6.76 -28.62
CA TYR A 137 1.78 -6.34 -29.20
C TYR A 137 1.74 -4.95 -29.82
N VAL A 138 0.55 -4.37 -30.01
CA VAL A 138 0.33 -3.05 -30.63
C VAL A 138 -0.87 -2.37 -29.95
N GLY A 139 -0.83 -1.04 -29.85
CA GLY A 139 -1.94 -0.26 -29.26
C GLY A 139 -3.28 -0.48 -29.95
N GLY A 140 -4.35 -0.50 -29.17
CA GLY A 140 -5.72 -0.77 -29.62
C GLY A 140 -6.72 -0.64 -28.49
N GLN A 141 -7.94 -1.13 -28.72
CA GLN A 141 -9.02 -1.17 -27.74
C GLN A 141 -9.38 -2.62 -27.44
N TYR A 142 -9.36 -3.02 -26.17
CA TYR A 142 -9.55 -4.39 -25.72
C TYR A 142 -10.60 -4.42 -24.62
N TYR A 143 -11.63 -5.24 -24.79
CA TYR A 143 -12.76 -5.42 -23.90
C TYR A 143 -12.82 -6.90 -23.50
N GLY A 144 -12.71 -7.20 -22.19
CA GLY A 144 -12.85 -8.55 -21.67
C GLY A 144 -14.30 -9.03 -21.74
N GLU A 145 -15.21 -8.23 -21.28
CA GLU A 145 -16.66 -8.40 -21.15
C GLU A 145 -17.01 -9.21 -19.89
N ASP A 146 -17.28 -10.50 -19.92
CA ASP A 146 -17.65 -11.28 -18.74
C ASP A 146 -16.54 -12.26 -18.31
N ASP A 147 -16.49 -12.60 -17.00
CA ASP A 147 -15.56 -13.55 -16.34
C ASP A 147 -14.13 -13.03 -16.12
N GLU A 148 -13.12 -13.88 -15.88
CA GLU A 148 -11.78 -13.50 -15.40
C GLU A 148 -10.75 -13.36 -16.52
N ASP A 149 -10.57 -12.16 -17.06
CA ASP A 149 -9.70 -11.93 -18.21
C ASP A 149 -8.26 -11.58 -17.85
N THR A 150 -7.34 -11.91 -18.75
CA THR A 150 -5.92 -11.59 -18.64
C THR A 150 -5.43 -10.80 -19.85
N PHE A 151 -4.94 -9.58 -19.61
CA PHE A 151 -4.37 -8.70 -20.63
C PHE A 151 -2.85 -8.64 -20.48
N ASN A 152 -2.11 -9.31 -21.34
CA ASN A 152 -0.66 -9.29 -21.40
C ASN A 152 -0.19 -8.21 -22.37
N VAL A 153 0.26 -7.08 -21.90
CA VAL A 153 0.75 -6.00 -22.75
C VAL A 153 2.25 -6.08 -22.87
N MET A 154 2.74 -6.19 -24.10
CA MET A 154 4.15 -6.42 -24.38
C MET A 154 5.00 -5.14 -24.25
N SER A 155 6.28 -5.30 -23.95
CA SER A 155 7.21 -4.18 -23.77
C SER A 155 7.26 -3.23 -24.97
N GLY A 156 7.19 -1.91 -24.71
CA GLY A 156 7.25 -0.86 -25.73
C GLY A 156 5.95 -0.59 -26.47
N VAL A 157 4.85 -1.20 -26.04
CA VAL A 157 3.51 -0.92 -26.61
C VAL A 157 2.91 0.34 -25.97
N SER A 158 2.34 1.22 -26.76
CA SER A 158 1.67 2.45 -26.32
C SER A 158 0.25 2.57 -26.91
N ASN A 159 -0.56 3.47 -26.35
CA ASN A 159 -1.96 3.72 -26.78
C ASN A 159 -2.87 2.49 -26.67
N VAL A 160 -2.74 1.74 -25.57
CA VAL A 160 -3.65 0.64 -25.24
C VAL A 160 -4.81 1.17 -24.40
N THR A 161 -6.01 0.78 -24.74
CA THR A 161 -7.20 0.96 -23.90
C THR A 161 -7.71 -0.43 -23.53
N VAL A 162 -7.80 -0.72 -22.24
CA VAL A 162 -8.35 -1.96 -21.72
C VAL A 162 -9.63 -1.66 -20.96
N ASN A 163 -10.65 -2.45 -21.18
CA ASN A 163 -11.86 -2.54 -20.36
C ASN A 163 -12.04 -4.01 -19.97
N GLY A 164 -11.80 -4.34 -18.71
CA GLY A 164 -11.91 -5.73 -18.22
C GLY A 164 -13.34 -6.27 -18.23
N GLY A 165 -14.36 -5.40 -18.10
CA GLY A 165 -15.74 -5.88 -17.98
C GLY A 165 -16.08 -6.38 -16.57
N SER A 166 -16.88 -7.43 -16.44
CA SER A 166 -17.16 -8.07 -15.16
C SER A 166 -16.06 -9.07 -14.74
N GLY A 167 -16.10 -9.57 -13.53
CA GLY A 167 -15.12 -10.55 -13.02
C GLY A 167 -13.84 -9.96 -12.43
N THR A 168 -12.87 -10.83 -12.17
CA THR A 168 -11.55 -10.47 -11.61
C THR A 168 -10.50 -10.47 -12.72
N ASN A 169 -10.28 -9.33 -13.35
CA ASN A 169 -9.40 -9.21 -14.50
C ASN A 169 -7.96 -8.85 -14.13
N ALA A 170 -6.98 -9.36 -14.86
CA ALA A 170 -5.56 -9.12 -14.66
C ALA A 170 -4.93 -8.39 -15.84
N ILE A 171 -4.14 -7.33 -15.57
CA ILE A 171 -3.33 -6.65 -16.59
C ILE A 171 -1.86 -6.82 -16.26
N ASN A 172 -1.15 -7.54 -17.11
CA ASN A 172 0.28 -7.73 -17.04
C ASN A 172 0.98 -6.76 -18.01
N ASP A 173 1.53 -5.68 -17.48
CA ASP A 173 2.28 -4.72 -18.26
C ASP A 173 3.79 -5.04 -18.27
N ASN A 174 4.34 -5.27 -19.43
CA ASN A 174 5.75 -5.53 -19.65
C ASN A 174 6.53 -4.29 -20.13
N GLY A 175 6.07 -3.07 -19.80
CA GLY A 175 6.82 -1.85 -20.08
C GLY A 175 6.07 -0.74 -20.81
N ILE A 176 4.79 -0.51 -20.46
CA ILE A 176 4.00 0.60 -21.01
C ILE A 176 4.16 1.85 -20.16
N ASP A 177 4.27 3.00 -20.81
CA ASP A 177 4.32 4.31 -20.17
C ASP A 177 2.94 4.91 -19.87
N THR A 178 1.86 4.45 -20.54
CA THR A 178 0.50 4.98 -20.34
C THR A 178 -0.58 3.95 -20.72
N ILE A 179 -1.30 3.43 -19.73
CA ILE A 179 -2.50 2.60 -19.93
C ILE A 179 -3.73 3.43 -19.57
N LYS A 180 -4.72 3.48 -20.46
CA LYS A 180 -6.06 3.98 -20.12
C LYS A 180 -6.92 2.79 -19.75
N ILE A 181 -7.35 2.75 -18.48
CA ILE A 181 -8.23 1.70 -17.99
C ILE A 181 -9.58 2.33 -17.66
N ASN A 182 -10.63 1.77 -18.23
CA ASN A 182 -12.00 2.25 -18.05
C ASN A 182 -12.86 1.05 -17.66
N VAL A 183 -13.26 0.95 -16.36
CA VAL A 183 -13.98 -0.23 -15.88
C VAL A 183 -15.07 0.10 -14.88
N PRO A 184 -16.29 -0.39 -15.05
CA PRO A 184 -17.25 -0.63 -13.99
C PRO A 184 -17.13 -2.08 -13.47
N GLY A 185 -16.92 -2.25 -12.14
CA GLY A 185 -16.85 -3.55 -11.48
C GLY A 185 -15.58 -3.74 -10.64
N ALA A 186 -15.58 -4.70 -9.71
CA ALA A 186 -14.45 -4.99 -8.81
C ALA A 186 -13.37 -5.80 -9.56
N ASN A 187 -12.58 -5.14 -10.38
CA ASN A 187 -11.54 -5.77 -11.18
C ASN A 187 -10.16 -5.58 -10.56
N ASN A 188 -9.33 -6.62 -10.57
CA ASN A 188 -7.95 -6.58 -10.12
C ASN A 188 -7.01 -6.38 -11.32
N TYR A 189 -6.16 -5.37 -11.23
CA TYR A 189 -5.20 -5.01 -12.26
C TYR A 189 -3.78 -5.13 -11.75
N ALA A 190 -2.86 -5.57 -12.59
CA ALA A 190 -1.44 -5.64 -12.30
C ALA A 190 -0.62 -4.96 -13.38
N VAL A 191 0.23 -4.00 -12.97
CA VAL A 191 1.16 -3.28 -13.86
C VAL A 191 2.58 -3.57 -13.40
N ARG A 192 3.43 -4.10 -14.28
CA ARG A 192 4.82 -4.42 -13.96
C ARG A 192 5.68 -3.17 -13.85
N PHE A 193 6.45 -3.08 -12.77
CA PHE A 193 7.46 -2.03 -12.54
C PHE A 193 8.84 -2.64 -12.34
N ASN A 194 9.84 -2.07 -12.96
CA ASN A 194 11.23 -2.31 -12.61
C ASN A 194 11.58 -1.64 -11.27
N SER A 195 12.77 -1.95 -10.74
CA SER A 195 13.24 -1.28 -9.51
C SER A 195 13.41 0.22 -9.75
N LYS A 196 12.84 1.04 -8.85
CA LYS A 196 12.88 2.51 -8.92
C LYS A 196 12.20 3.15 -10.14
N GLU A 197 11.44 2.39 -10.88
CA GLU A 197 10.69 2.89 -12.04
C GLU A 197 9.49 3.74 -11.61
N THR A 198 9.21 4.78 -12.39
CA THR A 198 8.03 5.64 -12.25
C THR A 198 7.19 5.57 -13.53
N LYS A 199 5.87 5.39 -13.38
CA LYS A 199 4.91 5.39 -14.49
C LYS A 199 3.73 6.30 -14.18
N GLU A 200 3.12 6.87 -15.22
CA GLU A 200 1.80 7.50 -15.12
C GLU A 200 0.72 6.49 -15.50
N LEU A 201 -0.23 6.26 -14.61
CA LEU A 201 -1.39 5.41 -14.82
C LEU A 201 -2.66 6.27 -14.82
N THR A 202 -3.54 6.08 -15.79
CA THR A 202 -4.88 6.69 -15.73
C THR A 202 -5.87 5.64 -15.24
N ILE A 203 -6.33 5.78 -14.01
CA ILE A 203 -7.23 4.84 -13.34
C ILE A 203 -8.56 5.57 -13.10
N ASN A 204 -9.64 5.02 -13.62
CA ASN A 204 -10.98 5.63 -13.54
C ASN A 204 -11.02 7.11 -13.98
N GLY A 205 -10.25 7.45 -15.03
CA GLY A 205 -10.17 8.81 -15.57
C GLY A 205 -9.30 9.79 -14.78
N ILE A 206 -8.67 9.37 -13.68
CA ILE A 206 -7.75 10.16 -12.85
C ILE A 206 -6.31 9.70 -13.09
N LYS A 207 -5.39 10.64 -13.22
CA LYS A 207 -3.97 10.33 -13.36
C LYS A 207 -3.31 10.08 -12.02
N TYR A 208 -2.51 9.02 -11.95
CA TYR A 208 -1.66 8.69 -10.82
C TYR A 208 -0.21 8.51 -11.28
N THR A 209 0.70 9.22 -10.65
CA THR A 209 2.14 8.96 -10.82
C THR A 209 2.56 7.92 -9.80
N VAL A 210 2.93 6.73 -10.25
CA VAL A 210 3.28 5.59 -9.41
C VAL A 210 4.76 5.29 -9.51
N THR A 211 5.45 5.24 -8.37
CA THR A 211 6.89 4.93 -8.29
C THR A 211 7.11 3.67 -7.46
N ASN A 212 7.81 2.69 -8.00
CA ASN A 212 8.25 1.51 -7.25
C ASN A 212 9.47 1.85 -6.40
N ASN A 213 9.35 1.84 -5.08
CA ASN A 213 10.45 2.11 -4.15
C ASN A 213 11.34 0.89 -3.86
N GLY A 214 10.93 -0.30 -4.31
CA GLY A 214 11.57 -1.57 -4.05
C GLY A 214 12.26 -2.20 -5.25
N SER A 215 12.41 -3.53 -5.21
CA SER A 215 12.81 -4.37 -6.35
C SER A 215 11.71 -4.45 -7.40
N ALA A 216 12.04 -4.97 -8.60
CA ALA A 216 11.06 -5.16 -9.67
C ALA A 216 9.85 -6.02 -9.19
N ARG A 217 8.62 -5.49 -9.36
CA ARG A 217 7.37 -6.12 -8.90
C ARG A 217 6.16 -5.55 -9.60
N ASP A 218 5.03 -6.19 -9.39
CA ASP A 218 3.76 -5.72 -9.93
C ASP A 218 3.12 -4.72 -8.96
N PHE A 219 2.57 -3.65 -9.53
CA PHE A 219 1.66 -2.73 -8.86
C PHE A 219 0.24 -3.23 -9.12
N THR A 220 -0.45 -3.62 -8.06
CA THR A 220 -1.80 -4.18 -8.14
C THR A 220 -2.82 -3.22 -7.55
N TYR A 221 -3.95 -3.08 -8.22
CA TYR A 221 -5.07 -2.28 -7.75
C TYR A 221 -6.39 -2.87 -8.24
N SER A 222 -7.49 -2.49 -7.60
CA SER A 222 -8.84 -2.83 -8.06
C SER A 222 -9.74 -1.60 -7.98
N ILE A 223 -10.84 -1.61 -8.72
CA ILE A 223 -11.84 -0.56 -8.71
C ILE A 223 -13.16 -1.18 -8.28
N ALA A 224 -13.76 -0.67 -7.22
CA ALA A 224 -15.06 -1.10 -6.74
C ALA A 224 -16.20 -0.43 -7.53
N ASP A 225 -17.42 -0.95 -7.40
CA ASP A 225 -18.61 -0.44 -8.11
C ASP A 225 -18.95 1.02 -7.80
N ASP A 226 -18.57 1.51 -6.60
CA ASP A 226 -18.72 2.90 -6.17
C ASP A 226 -17.60 3.83 -6.69
N GLY A 227 -16.68 3.30 -7.49
CA GLY A 227 -15.52 4.02 -8.03
C GLY A 227 -14.33 4.10 -7.08
N GLN A 228 -14.37 3.47 -5.89
CA GLN A 228 -13.23 3.44 -4.99
C GLN A 228 -12.08 2.63 -5.58
N ILE A 229 -10.89 3.22 -5.60
CA ILE A 229 -9.67 2.56 -6.08
C ILE A 229 -8.94 1.94 -4.89
N ASN A 230 -8.77 0.63 -4.90
CA ASN A 230 -8.06 -0.10 -3.87
C ASN A 230 -6.62 -0.42 -4.33
N PHE A 231 -5.63 0.23 -3.74
CA PHE A 231 -4.21 -0.03 -3.98
C PHE A 231 -3.73 -1.16 -3.05
N SER A 232 -3.32 -2.29 -3.63
CA SER A 232 -3.00 -3.51 -2.89
C SER A 232 -1.51 -3.91 -2.92
N SER A 233 -0.64 -3.09 -3.51
CA SER A 233 0.81 -3.34 -3.56
C SER A 233 1.60 -2.56 -2.53
N SER A 234 2.57 -3.22 -1.90
CA SER A 234 3.48 -2.61 -0.93
C SER A 234 4.69 -1.97 -1.59
N THR A 235 5.28 -0.97 -0.92
CA THR A 235 6.53 -0.29 -1.30
C THR A 235 6.44 0.60 -2.54
N PHE A 236 5.25 1.12 -2.81
CA PHE A 236 5.05 2.13 -3.85
C PHE A 236 4.83 3.52 -3.26
N THR A 237 5.21 4.54 -4.02
CA THR A 237 4.73 5.92 -3.84
C THR A 237 3.72 6.20 -4.94
N ILE A 238 2.52 6.62 -4.54
CA ILE A 238 1.39 6.89 -5.43
C ILE A 238 1.01 8.35 -5.24
N LYS A 239 1.08 9.14 -6.30
CA LYS A 239 0.69 10.56 -6.28
C LYS A 239 -0.53 10.75 -7.17
N GLY A 240 -1.62 11.21 -6.59
CA GLY A 240 -2.83 11.59 -7.29
C GLY A 240 -2.68 12.88 -8.10
N GLU A 241 -3.60 13.13 -8.99
CA GLU A 241 -3.70 14.38 -9.76
C GLU A 241 -4.19 15.51 -8.86
N LEU A 242 -3.41 16.60 -8.72
CA LEU A 242 -3.63 17.66 -7.72
C LEU A 242 -5.03 18.31 -7.74
N ASN A 243 -5.65 18.43 -8.91
CA ASN A 243 -6.96 19.09 -9.05
C ASN A 243 -8.10 18.09 -9.22
N LYS A 244 -8.00 16.94 -8.59
CA LYS A 244 -9.02 15.89 -8.56
C LYS A 244 -9.25 15.40 -7.15
N SER A 245 -10.50 15.05 -6.84
CA SER A 245 -10.82 14.31 -5.63
C SER A 245 -10.51 12.82 -5.82
N HIS A 246 -9.96 12.20 -4.79
CA HIS A 246 -9.58 10.80 -4.79
C HIS A 246 -10.45 10.01 -3.82
N ASN A 247 -10.99 8.89 -4.29
CA ASN A 247 -11.65 7.89 -3.45
C ASN A 247 -10.79 6.63 -3.45
N VAL A 248 -9.93 6.47 -2.42
CA VAL A 248 -8.90 5.45 -2.42
C VAL A 248 -8.87 4.63 -1.13
N LYS A 249 -8.46 3.37 -1.26
CA LYS A 249 -8.20 2.45 -0.15
C LYS A 249 -6.79 1.92 -0.25
N MET A 250 -6.01 2.09 0.82
CA MET A 250 -4.65 1.58 0.95
C MET A 250 -4.68 0.22 1.63
N SER A 251 -4.65 -0.87 0.86
CA SER A 251 -4.69 -2.25 1.38
C SER A 251 -3.30 -2.87 1.57
N ALA A 252 -2.25 -2.13 1.29
CA ALA A 252 -0.85 -2.54 1.50
C ALA A 252 0.01 -1.35 1.96
N ASN A 253 1.18 -1.64 2.51
CA ASN A 253 2.12 -0.64 3.02
C ASN A 253 2.75 0.17 1.87
N SER A 254 2.26 1.38 1.64
CA SER A 254 2.70 2.30 0.59
C SER A 254 2.54 3.76 1.02
N ILE A 255 3.04 4.68 0.21
CA ILE A 255 2.91 6.12 0.43
C ILE A 255 1.89 6.66 -0.58
N PHE A 256 0.91 7.41 -0.10
CA PHE A 256 -0.08 8.08 -0.93
C PHE A 256 -0.02 9.59 -0.76
N TYR A 257 -0.09 10.31 -1.86
CA TYR A 257 -0.30 11.77 -1.92
C TYR A 257 -1.62 12.01 -2.63
N GLY A 258 -2.52 12.72 -1.98
CA GLY A 258 -3.81 13.14 -2.51
C GLY A 258 -3.74 14.31 -3.48
N GLY A 259 -4.72 15.18 -3.44
CA GLY A 259 -4.84 16.37 -4.25
C GLY A 259 -5.04 17.64 -3.44
N ASN A 260 -5.58 18.68 -4.09
CA ASN A 260 -5.97 19.93 -3.43
C ASN A 260 -7.50 20.03 -3.26
N LEU A 261 -8.21 18.95 -3.45
CA LEU A 261 -9.67 18.85 -3.31
C LEU A 261 -10.00 17.74 -2.33
N ALA A 262 -11.18 17.83 -1.73
CA ALA A 262 -11.66 16.86 -0.75
C ALA A 262 -11.52 15.41 -1.21
N ASP A 263 -10.74 14.63 -0.46
CA ASP A 263 -10.44 13.24 -0.72
C ASP A 263 -11.16 12.30 0.27
N THR A 264 -11.40 11.07 -0.14
CA THR A 264 -11.86 9.99 0.74
C THR A 264 -10.81 8.90 0.76
N ILE A 265 -10.16 8.69 1.90
CA ILE A 265 -9.01 7.80 2.02
C ILE A 265 -9.25 6.76 3.11
N ILE A 266 -9.11 5.48 2.79
CA ILE A 266 -9.22 4.38 3.75
C ILE A 266 -7.88 3.67 3.91
N LEU A 267 -7.33 3.66 5.13
CA LEU A 267 -6.12 2.92 5.45
C LEU A 267 -6.48 1.55 6.05
N ALA A 268 -6.44 0.51 5.25
CA ALA A 268 -6.65 -0.87 5.69
C ALA A 268 -5.35 -1.56 6.14
N LYS A 269 -4.19 -0.99 5.81
CA LYS A 269 -2.84 -1.43 6.24
C LYS A 269 -1.99 -0.23 6.59
N ALA A 270 -0.91 -0.49 7.35
CA ALA A 270 0.10 0.51 7.69
C ALA A 270 0.61 1.25 6.45
N SER A 271 0.43 2.56 6.39
CA SER A 271 0.79 3.39 5.23
C SER A 271 1.14 4.81 5.67
N THR A 272 1.82 5.56 4.81
CA THR A 272 2.00 7.00 4.98
C THR A 272 1.07 7.72 4.00
N VAL A 273 0.29 8.67 4.48
CA VAL A 273 -0.65 9.46 3.69
C VAL A 273 -0.37 10.94 3.87
N TYR A 274 -0.33 11.65 2.77
CA TYR A 274 -0.36 13.11 2.66
C TYR A 274 -1.62 13.45 1.86
N ALA A 275 -2.69 13.91 2.54
CA ALA A 275 -3.94 14.22 1.84
C ALA A 275 -3.84 15.53 1.07
N LEU A 276 -3.05 16.48 1.54
CA LEU A 276 -2.59 17.76 0.99
C LEU A 276 -3.57 18.91 1.19
N GLY A 277 -4.67 18.95 0.51
CA GLY A 277 -5.60 20.06 0.68
C GLY A 277 -7.03 19.75 0.26
N GLY A 278 -7.96 20.51 0.80
CA GLY A 278 -9.39 20.22 0.73
C GLY A 278 -9.88 19.62 2.05
N ASP A 279 -11.18 19.57 2.26
CA ASP A 279 -11.75 18.96 3.47
C ASP A 279 -11.78 17.44 3.30
N ASP A 280 -10.76 16.76 3.82
CA ASP A 280 -10.51 15.34 3.59
C ASP A 280 -11.21 14.43 4.62
N ASN A 281 -11.61 13.23 4.19
CA ASN A 281 -12.18 12.21 5.06
C ASN A 281 -11.30 10.96 5.09
N ILE A 282 -10.60 10.76 6.21
CA ILE A 282 -9.59 9.71 6.34
C ILE A 282 -10.02 8.68 7.38
N THR A 283 -10.35 7.47 6.92
CA THR A 283 -10.73 6.34 7.79
C THR A 283 -9.55 5.41 8.00
N ILE A 284 -9.18 5.16 9.26
CA ILE A 284 -8.00 4.41 9.64
C ILE A 284 -8.42 3.10 10.32
N ASN A 285 -8.15 1.97 9.64
CA ASN A 285 -8.45 0.62 10.10
C ASN A 285 -7.23 -0.16 10.59
N SER A 286 -6.02 0.40 10.42
CA SER A 286 -4.77 -0.29 10.77
C SER A 286 -3.80 0.68 11.42
N GLY A 287 -3.15 0.24 12.48
CA GLY A 287 -2.09 0.97 13.15
C GLY A 287 -0.78 1.03 12.36
N TYR A 288 0.26 1.62 12.98
CA TYR A 288 1.59 1.83 12.40
C TYR A 288 1.60 2.76 11.18
N SER A 289 0.63 3.64 11.07
CA SER A 289 0.50 4.60 9.97
C SER A 289 0.95 6.00 10.39
N THR A 290 1.33 6.80 9.40
CA THR A 290 1.55 8.24 9.54
C THR A 290 0.64 8.96 8.57
N VAL A 291 -0.14 9.93 9.06
CA VAL A 291 -1.16 10.64 8.28
C VAL A 291 -0.95 12.14 8.45
N TYR A 292 -0.96 12.86 7.35
CA TYR A 292 -0.97 14.31 7.27
C TYR A 292 -2.25 14.71 6.54
N GLY A 293 -3.08 15.55 7.17
CA GLY A 293 -4.28 16.15 6.57
C GLY A 293 -3.89 17.18 5.52
N GLY A 294 -3.37 18.28 5.94
CA GLY A 294 -2.91 19.37 5.10
C GLY A 294 -3.74 20.62 5.28
N ASP A 295 -4.03 21.33 4.18
CA ASP A 295 -4.87 22.52 4.23
C ASP A 295 -6.35 22.13 4.14
N GLY A 296 -7.18 22.47 5.10
CA GLY A 296 -8.62 22.21 5.06
C GLY A 296 -9.17 21.63 6.35
N ASN A 297 -10.50 21.47 6.44
CA ASN A 297 -11.11 20.93 7.65
C ASN A 297 -11.24 19.42 7.56
N ASP A 298 -10.24 18.72 8.04
CA ASP A 298 -10.10 17.29 7.84
C ASP A 298 -10.86 16.47 8.91
N THR A 299 -11.29 15.29 8.53
CA THR A 299 -11.93 14.34 9.45
C THR A 299 -11.16 13.03 9.49
N PHE A 300 -10.58 12.71 10.64
CA PHE A 300 -9.85 11.49 10.90
C PHE A 300 -10.67 10.55 11.76
N THR A 301 -10.99 9.37 11.26
CA THR A 301 -11.75 8.35 12.02
C THR A 301 -10.87 7.13 12.26
N LEU A 302 -10.44 6.92 13.52
CA LEU A 302 -9.75 5.72 13.95
C LEU A 302 -10.76 4.66 14.40
N ASN A 303 -10.78 3.55 13.70
CA ASN A 303 -11.62 2.42 14.07
C ASN A 303 -11.06 1.63 15.27
N THR A 304 -11.79 0.61 15.70
CA THR A 304 -11.50 -0.13 16.94
C THR A 304 -10.10 -0.78 16.91
N ASN A 305 -9.34 -0.60 18.00
CA ASN A 305 -8.01 -1.15 18.24
C ASN A 305 -6.91 -0.65 17.28
N VAL A 306 -7.07 0.52 16.68
CA VAL A 306 -6.00 1.17 15.90
C VAL A 306 -4.99 1.79 16.87
N SER A 307 -3.70 1.47 16.70
CA SER A 307 -2.64 1.86 17.63
C SER A 307 -1.33 2.16 16.91
N ASN A 308 -0.37 2.80 17.61
CA ASN A 308 0.95 3.15 17.07
C ASN A 308 0.88 4.11 15.87
N MET A 309 0.02 5.11 15.98
CA MET A 309 -0.22 6.12 14.95
C MET A 309 0.61 7.38 15.18
N ALA A 310 0.92 8.07 14.08
CA ALA A 310 1.22 9.50 14.09
C ALA A 310 0.26 10.19 13.12
N LEU A 311 -0.43 11.24 13.60
CA LEU A 311 -1.39 11.99 12.79
C LEU A 311 -1.12 13.48 13.00
N TYR A 312 -1.17 14.23 11.91
CA TYR A 312 -1.02 15.66 11.84
C TYR A 312 -2.21 16.23 11.05
N GLY A 313 -3.00 17.12 11.67
CA GLY A 313 -4.11 17.85 10.98
C GLY A 313 -3.52 18.88 10.03
N GLU A 314 -2.58 19.67 10.50
CA GLU A 314 -1.87 20.80 9.87
C GLU A 314 -2.72 22.09 9.88
N GLU A 315 -3.26 22.63 8.76
CA GLU A 315 -4.03 23.89 8.74
C GLU A 315 -5.53 23.62 8.56
N GLY A 316 -6.38 24.15 9.44
CA GLY A 316 -7.85 24.04 9.35
C GLY A 316 -8.52 23.57 10.62
N ASN A 317 -9.85 23.52 10.64
CA ASN A 317 -10.60 23.08 11.81
C ASN A 317 -10.83 21.57 11.73
N ASP A 318 -9.95 20.81 12.32
CA ASP A 318 -9.88 19.38 12.17
C ASP A 318 -10.73 18.60 13.17
N THR A 319 -11.16 17.42 12.79
CA THR A 319 -11.91 16.52 13.65
C THR A 319 -11.25 15.16 13.76
N LEU A 320 -10.83 14.80 14.97
CA LEU A 320 -10.29 13.48 15.30
C LEU A 320 -11.32 12.64 16.06
N ILE A 321 -11.72 11.51 15.50
CA ILE A 321 -12.64 10.57 16.13
C ILE A 321 -11.89 9.27 16.44
N ILE A 322 -11.73 8.97 17.74
CA ILE A 322 -11.06 7.76 18.20
C ILE A 322 -12.12 6.78 18.74
N SER A 323 -12.20 5.59 18.13
CA SER A 323 -13.00 4.49 18.66
C SER A 323 -12.27 3.78 19.82
N LYS A 324 -12.85 2.72 20.37
CA LYS A 324 -12.28 2.02 21.54
C LYS A 324 -10.96 1.29 21.24
N GLY A 325 -10.09 1.23 22.23
CA GLY A 325 -8.91 0.36 22.26
C GLY A 325 -7.68 0.90 21.54
N SER A 326 -7.65 2.18 21.18
CA SER A 326 -6.48 2.84 20.58
C SER A 326 -5.40 3.10 21.63
N LYS A 327 -4.12 2.90 21.26
CA LYS A 327 -2.97 2.99 22.17
C LYS A 327 -1.72 3.48 21.47
N TYR A 328 -0.75 3.98 22.30
CA TYR A 328 0.61 4.31 21.86
C TYR A 328 0.63 5.21 20.61
N SER A 329 -0.17 6.26 20.62
CA SER A 329 -0.36 7.11 19.43
C SER A 329 -0.16 8.58 19.76
N TYR A 330 0.31 9.31 18.75
CA TYR A 330 0.49 10.74 18.78
C TYR A 330 -0.41 11.40 17.75
N PHE A 331 -1.16 12.41 18.16
CA PHE A 331 -2.06 13.21 17.32
C PHE A 331 -1.80 14.68 17.55
N ASP A 332 -1.49 15.43 16.52
CA ASP A 332 -1.31 16.87 16.49
C ASP A 332 -2.32 17.45 15.50
N LEU A 333 -3.31 18.19 15.99
CA LEU A 333 -4.38 18.68 15.12
C LEU A 333 -3.98 19.98 14.38
N GLY A 334 -3.03 20.77 14.94
CA GLY A 334 -2.39 21.83 14.19
C GLY A 334 -2.93 23.22 14.44
N GLU A 335 -3.20 24.00 13.36
CA GLU A 335 -3.75 25.35 13.43
C GLU A 335 -5.24 25.35 13.10
N GLY A 336 -6.08 25.82 13.98
CA GLY A 336 -7.52 25.92 13.79
C GLY A 336 -8.32 25.64 15.07
N ASP A 337 -9.64 25.72 14.98
CA ASP A 337 -10.53 25.37 16.08
C ASP A 337 -10.89 23.88 15.97
N ASP A 338 -10.07 23.02 16.59
CA ASP A 338 -10.10 21.57 16.39
C ASP A 338 -11.00 20.84 17.38
N ASN A 339 -11.38 19.62 17.02
CA ASN A 339 -12.25 18.79 17.83
C ASN A 339 -11.76 17.34 17.95
N ALA A 340 -11.41 16.91 19.15
CA ALA A 340 -11.05 15.52 19.44
C ALA A 340 -12.18 14.80 20.18
N ILE A 341 -12.64 13.68 19.64
CA ILE A 341 -13.73 12.86 20.18
C ILE A 341 -13.21 11.47 20.51
N ILE A 342 -13.08 11.15 21.81
CA ILE A 342 -12.61 9.85 22.28
C ILE A 342 -13.80 9.00 22.69
N ASN A 343 -14.17 8.05 21.85
CA ASN A 343 -15.29 7.15 22.06
C ASN A 343 -14.84 5.80 22.64
N GLY A 344 -15.72 5.21 23.45
CA GLY A 344 -15.51 3.87 24.00
C GLY A 344 -14.48 3.82 25.13
N ASN A 345 -14.05 2.61 25.45
CA ASN A 345 -13.14 2.32 26.56
C ASN A 345 -11.81 1.69 26.09
N ASN A 346 -10.87 1.55 27.01
CA ASN A 346 -9.52 1.00 26.76
C ASN A 346 -8.63 1.85 25.83
N ASN A 347 -8.96 3.13 25.61
CA ASN A 347 -8.05 4.10 25.01
C ASN A 347 -7.01 4.51 26.07
N ARG A 348 -5.73 4.48 25.72
CA ARG A 348 -4.65 4.76 26.66
C ARG A 348 -3.33 5.05 25.97
N GLU A 349 -2.40 5.65 26.73
CA GLU A 349 -1.08 6.01 26.24
C GLU A 349 -1.14 6.82 24.93
N LEU A 350 -2.06 7.79 24.91
CA LEU A 350 -2.25 8.72 23.79
C LEU A 350 -1.64 10.07 24.12
N VAL A 351 -1.09 10.72 23.13
CA VAL A 351 -0.79 12.15 23.16
C VAL A 351 -1.66 12.81 22.11
N ILE A 352 -2.50 13.76 22.54
CA ILE A 352 -3.38 14.51 21.65
C ILE A 352 -3.12 16.00 21.93
N THR A 353 -2.70 16.73 20.91
CA THR A 353 -2.55 18.17 20.97
C THR A 353 -3.53 18.84 19.98
N GLY A 354 -4.24 19.84 20.45
CA GLY A 354 -5.10 20.67 19.62
C GLY A 354 -4.33 21.75 18.86
N GLY A 355 -3.11 22.06 19.30
CA GLY A 355 -2.34 23.12 18.65
C GLY A 355 -2.86 24.52 18.92
N VAL A 356 -2.92 25.37 17.88
CA VAL A 356 -3.30 26.80 17.97
C VAL A 356 -4.76 26.97 17.60
N GLY A 357 -5.60 27.46 18.54
CA GLY A 357 -7.03 27.71 18.29
C GLY A 357 -7.90 27.46 19.52
N ASN A 358 -9.23 27.48 19.34
CA ASN A 358 -10.18 27.17 20.39
C ASN A 358 -10.58 25.69 20.30
N ASN A 359 -9.70 24.82 20.75
CA ASN A 359 -9.85 23.40 20.57
C ASN A 359 -10.76 22.76 21.61
N THR A 360 -11.46 21.71 21.22
CA THR A 360 -12.40 20.96 22.09
C THR A 360 -12.01 19.49 22.16
N ILE A 361 -12.14 18.90 23.36
CA ILE A 361 -11.96 17.47 23.54
C ILE A 361 -13.13 16.88 24.33
N THR A 362 -13.63 15.73 23.88
CA THR A 362 -14.66 14.96 24.57
C THR A 362 -14.22 13.50 24.76
N GLY A 363 -14.51 12.94 25.93
CA GLY A 363 -14.10 11.58 26.27
C GLY A 363 -12.79 11.54 27.06
N THR A 364 -12.28 10.33 27.32
CA THR A 364 -11.10 10.11 28.16
C THR A 364 -10.26 8.94 27.67
N ALA A 365 -8.95 9.02 27.90
CA ALA A 365 -8.02 7.91 27.76
C ALA A 365 -7.08 7.86 28.97
N SER A 366 -6.76 6.65 29.46
CA SER A 366 -5.88 6.48 30.61
C SER A 366 -4.41 6.62 30.23
N ASN A 367 -3.57 7.11 31.16
CA ASN A 367 -2.15 7.34 30.93
C ASN A 367 -1.88 8.14 29.63
N SER A 368 -2.59 9.24 29.46
CA SER A 368 -2.55 10.02 28.22
C SER A 368 -2.34 11.50 28.51
N ILE A 369 -1.78 12.22 27.56
CA ILE A 369 -1.55 13.65 27.62
C ILE A 369 -2.48 14.33 26.63
N PHE A 370 -3.23 15.33 27.10
CA PHE A 370 -4.05 16.22 26.30
C PHE A 370 -3.55 17.65 26.45
N ASN A 371 -3.25 18.32 25.36
CA ASN A 371 -2.72 19.68 25.37
C ASN A 371 -3.45 20.57 24.36
N GLY A 372 -3.61 21.85 24.69
CA GLY A 372 -4.26 22.82 23.81
C GLY A 372 -5.80 22.75 23.80
N PHE A 373 -6.43 22.00 24.74
CA PHE A 373 -7.89 21.85 24.83
C PHE A 373 -8.53 22.53 26.04
N ASP A 374 -7.74 22.90 27.06
CA ASP A 374 -8.24 23.61 28.25
C ASP A 374 -7.08 24.35 28.94
N GLU A 375 -7.32 25.59 29.42
CA GLU A 375 -6.32 26.40 30.10
C GLU A 375 -5.94 25.90 31.53
N THR A 376 -6.54 24.81 32.02
CA THR A 376 -6.39 24.33 33.39
C THR A 376 -5.28 23.29 33.62
N GLU A 377 -4.63 22.77 32.60
CA GLU A 377 -3.58 21.76 32.77
C GLU A 377 -2.16 22.33 32.62
N ASN A 378 -1.23 21.93 33.48
CA ASN A 378 0.20 22.29 33.48
C ASN A 378 0.98 21.64 32.31
N THR A 379 0.35 21.52 31.16
CA THR A 379 0.95 20.96 29.94
C THR A 379 1.59 22.09 29.15
N SER A 380 2.78 21.86 28.64
CA SER A 380 3.52 22.84 27.84
C SER A 380 3.80 22.27 26.46
N TYR A 381 3.69 23.09 25.46
CA TYR A 381 3.93 22.77 24.07
C TYR A 381 5.23 23.39 23.58
N LEU A 382 6.02 22.66 22.82
CA LEU A 382 7.28 23.10 22.24
C LEU A 382 7.34 22.75 20.78
N GLN A 383 7.33 23.74 19.92
CA GLN A 383 7.62 23.54 18.49
C GLN A 383 9.13 23.66 18.23
N LEU A 384 9.65 22.75 17.43
CA LEU A 384 11.06 22.62 17.07
C LEU A 384 11.19 22.61 15.55
N ALA A 385 11.79 23.63 15.00
CA ALA A 385 12.14 23.63 13.58
C ALA A 385 13.04 22.43 13.22
N ALA A 386 13.02 22.07 11.95
CA ALA A 386 13.86 21.01 11.42
C ALA A 386 15.34 21.20 11.79
N MET A 387 16.02 20.13 12.17
CA MET A 387 17.46 20.12 12.48
C MET A 387 17.88 21.13 13.58
N THR A 388 16.99 21.41 14.55
CA THR A 388 17.27 22.33 15.65
C THR A 388 17.26 21.64 17.01
N LYS A 389 17.88 22.28 17.99
CA LYS A 389 17.79 21.91 19.39
C LYS A 389 17.44 23.09 20.28
N LYS A 390 16.78 22.84 21.38
CA LYS A 390 16.35 23.83 22.36
C LYS A 390 16.52 23.28 23.77
N VAL A 391 16.95 24.11 24.69
CA VAL A 391 17.01 23.78 26.11
C VAL A 391 15.76 24.33 26.80
N ILE A 392 15.07 23.48 27.52
CA ILE A 392 13.94 23.87 28.37
C ILE A 392 14.26 23.56 29.82
N GLU A 393 13.64 24.27 30.75
CA GLU A 393 13.78 24.03 32.17
C GLU A 393 12.42 23.63 32.76
N ILE A 394 12.37 22.48 33.42
CA ILE A 394 11.18 21.94 34.04
C ILE A 394 11.50 21.65 35.50
N ASN A 395 10.86 22.33 36.41
CA ASN A 395 11.09 22.21 37.86
C ASN A 395 12.56 22.29 38.25
N GLY A 396 13.32 23.24 37.69
CA GLY A 396 14.73 23.46 37.99
C GLY A 396 15.71 22.48 37.30
N LYS A 397 15.22 21.52 36.53
CA LYS A 397 16.03 20.57 35.76
C LYS A 397 16.02 20.97 34.28
N LYS A 398 17.20 20.92 33.62
CA LYS A 398 17.32 21.26 32.21
C LYS A 398 17.22 20.02 31.34
N TYR A 399 16.48 20.15 30.25
CA TYR A 399 16.34 19.13 29.20
C TYR A 399 16.73 19.75 27.87
N THR A 400 17.64 19.11 27.16
CA THR A 400 17.98 19.47 25.79
C THR A 400 17.12 18.67 24.85
N ILE A 401 16.28 19.34 24.09
CA ILE A 401 15.33 18.74 23.15
C ILE A 401 15.89 18.93 21.73
N GLU A 402 16.04 17.85 20.98
CA GLU A 402 16.65 17.82 19.66
C GLU A 402 15.69 17.26 18.61
N ASN A 403 15.40 18.05 17.58
CA ASN A 403 14.74 17.58 16.36
C ASN A 403 15.81 17.27 15.32
N ASN A 404 16.11 16.00 15.11
CA ASN A 404 17.10 15.53 14.14
C ASN A 404 16.48 15.19 12.78
N SER A 405 15.20 15.53 12.55
CA SER A 405 14.50 15.32 11.29
C SER A 405 14.58 16.52 10.36
N THR A 406 14.25 16.31 9.09
CA THR A 406 14.19 17.37 8.07
C THR A 406 12.86 18.14 8.06
N ALA A 407 11.93 17.80 8.95
CA ALA A 407 10.65 18.47 9.12
C ALA A 407 10.51 19.03 10.53
N ASP A 408 9.69 20.03 10.72
CA ASP A 408 9.34 20.57 12.02
C ASP A 408 8.69 19.49 12.89
N LYS A 409 8.92 19.54 14.20
CA LYS A 409 8.38 18.61 15.17
C LYS A 409 7.83 19.34 16.37
N SER A 410 6.86 18.73 17.00
CA SER A 410 6.30 19.21 18.26
C SER A 410 6.58 18.22 19.39
N LEU A 411 6.79 18.77 20.58
CA LEU A 411 6.93 18.04 21.83
C LEU A 411 5.98 18.66 22.85
N VAL A 412 5.19 17.81 23.46
CA VAL A 412 4.37 18.15 24.63
C VAL A 412 5.06 17.67 25.87
N TYR A 413 5.08 18.44 26.95
CA TYR A 413 5.60 17.97 28.22
C TYR A 413 4.74 18.45 29.41
N TYR A 414 4.69 17.61 30.42
CA TYR A 414 3.92 17.84 31.63
C TYR A 414 4.76 17.48 32.85
N TYR A 415 4.79 18.37 33.83
CA TYR A 415 5.36 18.08 35.15
C TYR A 415 4.27 17.78 36.16
N ASN A 416 4.30 16.61 36.77
CA ASN A 416 3.41 16.24 37.85
C ASN A 416 4.00 16.64 39.22
N PRO A 417 3.49 17.67 39.89
CA PRO A 417 4.03 18.12 41.16
C PRO A 417 3.74 17.16 42.34
N VAL A 418 2.87 16.16 42.16
CA VAL A 418 2.53 15.19 43.20
C VAL A 418 3.56 14.07 43.30
N ASP A 419 4.01 13.54 42.16
CA ASP A 419 4.99 12.44 42.09
C ASP A 419 6.35 12.86 41.55
N GLY A 420 6.51 14.12 41.11
CA GLY A 420 7.76 14.68 40.62
C GLY A 420 8.16 14.27 39.20
N LYS A 421 7.30 13.52 38.50
CA LYS A 421 7.59 12.98 37.17
C LYS A 421 7.39 14.00 36.06
N VAL A 422 8.25 13.89 35.05
CA VAL A 422 8.10 14.65 33.80
C VAL A 422 7.66 13.71 32.68
N SER A 423 6.50 13.96 32.13
CA SER A 423 5.99 13.24 30.98
C SER A 423 6.32 13.98 29.69
N PHE A 424 6.85 13.28 28.70
CA PHE A 424 7.11 13.80 27.36
C PHE A 424 6.27 13.05 26.33
N GLY A 425 5.60 13.80 25.46
CA GLY A 425 4.80 13.27 24.35
C GLY A 425 5.20 13.90 23.03
N GLY A 426 5.39 13.09 21.99
CA GLY A 426 5.80 13.61 20.69
C GLY A 426 6.19 12.53 19.69
N CYS A 427 6.79 12.98 18.59
CA CYS A 427 7.30 12.12 17.53
C CYS A 427 8.67 12.57 17.02
N TRP A 428 9.59 11.59 16.89
CA TRP A 428 10.93 11.80 16.30
C TRP A 428 11.74 12.91 16.96
N VAL A 429 11.73 12.96 18.26
CA VAL A 429 12.46 13.93 19.08
C VAL A 429 13.40 13.20 20.03
N THR A 430 14.61 13.72 20.20
CA THR A 430 15.55 13.25 21.21
C THR A 430 15.55 14.20 22.40
N ILE A 431 15.49 13.66 23.59
CA ILE A 431 15.45 14.36 24.87
C ILE A 431 16.67 13.95 25.66
N ARG A 432 17.51 14.91 26.09
CA ARG A 432 18.65 14.67 26.95
C ARG A 432 18.47 15.38 28.29
N GLY A 433 18.55 14.62 29.34
CA GLY A 433 18.59 15.16 30.70
C GLY A 433 19.86 15.97 30.96
N GLN A 434 19.86 16.70 32.06
CA GLN A 434 21.03 17.42 32.57
C GLN A 434 21.94 16.41 33.33
N GLU A 435 23.23 16.42 33.06
CA GLU A 435 24.16 15.41 33.59
C GLU A 435 24.18 15.26 35.14
N ASP A 436 24.28 16.28 35.90
CA ASP A 436 24.41 16.22 37.36
C ASP A 436 23.07 16.26 38.12
N VAL A 437 22.01 15.68 37.57
CA VAL A 437 20.67 15.71 38.15
C VAL A 437 19.93 14.42 37.80
N SER A 438 19.35 13.74 38.80
CA SER A 438 18.47 12.61 38.56
C SER A 438 17.18 13.01 37.92
N HIS A 439 16.70 12.21 36.95
CA HIS A 439 15.49 12.40 36.22
C HIS A 439 14.44 11.31 36.53
N ASP A 440 13.17 11.68 36.50
CA ASP A 440 12.05 10.74 36.57
C ASP A 440 11.10 11.05 35.41
N VAL A 441 11.18 10.23 34.36
CA VAL A 441 10.56 10.55 33.07
C VAL A 441 9.59 9.47 32.60
N ILE A 442 8.56 9.91 31.87
CA ILE A 442 7.63 9.02 31.18
C ILE A 442 7.56 9.46 29.71
N LEU A 443 7.70 8.51 28.78
CA LEU A 443 7.61 8.78 27.36
C LEU A 443 6.29 8.27 26.77
N TYR A 444 5.62 9.11 25.99
CA TYR A 444 4.41 8.79 25.22
C TYR A 444 4.59 9.17 23.74
N GLY A 445 3.86 8.50 22.84
CA GLY A 445 3.88 8.82 21.42
C GLY A 445 4.69 7.85 20.57
N LYS A 446 5.56 8.36 19.70
CA LYS A 446 6.27 7.52 18.71
C LYS A 446 7.69 8.03 18.46
N SER A 447 8.66 7.08 18.40
CA SER A 447 10.05 7.37 18.02
C SER A 447 10.69 8.50 18.84
N LEU A 448 10.48 8.50 20.15
CA LEU A 448 11.19 9.34 21.09
C LEU A 448 12.45 8.64 21.58
N SER A 449 13.49 9.39 21.87
CA SER A 449 14.66 8.87 22.59
C SER A 449 14.93 9.73 23.82
N PHE A 450 15.11 9.11 24.97
CA PHE A 450 15.55 9.76 26.20
C PHE A 450 16.94 9.26 26.56
N TYR A 451 17.78 10.18 26.97
CA TYR A 451 19.10 9.94 27.55
C TYR A 451 19.11 10.63 28.91
N GLY A 452 19.44 9.89 29.95
CA GLY A 452 19.47 10.36 31.32
C GLY A 452 20.61 11.34 31.59
N GLY A 453 21.46 11.02 32.49
CA GLY A 453 22.61 11.82 32.86
C GLY A 453 23.70 10.96 33.47
N ASN A 454 24.31 11.43 34.54
CA ASN A 454 25.35 10.67 35.27
C ASN A 454 24.94 10.32 36.71
N LEU A 455 23.65 10.39 37.02
CA LEU A 455 23.07 10.02 38.32
C LEU A 455 21.88 9.09 38.11
N ASP A 456 21.53 8.38 39.20
CA ASP A 456 20.43 7.41 39.21
C ASP A 456 19.10 8.01 38.65
N ASP A 457 18.65 7.52 37.51
CA ASP A 457 17.50 7.97 36.81
C ASP A 457 16.33 6.96 36.85
N THR A 458 15.13 7.43 36.71
CA THR A 458 13.94 6.57 36.56
C THR A 458 13.23 6.89 35.23
N GLY A 459 13.00 5.86 34.42
CA GLY A 459 12.37 6.02 33.14
C GLY A 459 11.26 5.02 32.83
N VAL A 460 10.13 5.46 32.31
CA VAL A 460 9.05 4.59 31.84
C VAL A 460 8.71 4.90 30.38
N ASN A 461 8.79 3.89 29.52
CA ASN A 461 8.51 4.04 28.10
C ASN A 461 7.18 3.41 27.70
N TYR A 462 6.26 4.24 27.23
CA TYR A 462 5.03 3.86 26.54
C TYR A 462 5.05 4.27 25.05
N ALA A 463 6.12 4.93 24.59
CA ALA A 463 6.20 5.44 23.22
C ALA A 463 6.71 4.35 22.25
N TYR A 464 5.96 4.11 21.19
CA TYR A 464 6.31 3.12 20.17
C TYR A 464 7.61 3.47 19.44
N GLY A 465 8.46 2.46 19.20
CA GLY A 465 9.72 2.64 18.46
C GLY A 465 10.69 3.61 19.11
N SER A 466 10.71 3.69 20.43
CA SER A 466 11.44 4.66 21.24
C SER A 466 12.52 3.99 22.07
N ASN A 467 13.51 4.74 22.50
CA ASN A 467 14.58 4.22 23.34
C ASN A 467 14.72 5.04 24.62
N ILE A 468 14.98 4.36 25.74
CA ILE A 468 15.48 4.98 26.96
C ILE A 468 16.88 4.45 27.22
N ASN A 469 17.79 5.37 27.48
CA ASN A 469 19.15 5.14 27.91
C ASN A 469 19.37 5.86 29.25
N GLY A 470 19.79 5.15 30.30
CA GLY A 470 20.12 5.72 31.60
C GLY A 470 21.38 6.57 31.55
N GLU A 471 22.39 6.16 30.80
CA GLU A 471 23.78 6.68 30.73
C GLU A 471 24.59 6.23 31.94
N ASP A 472 25.09 7.11 32.80
CA ASP A 472 25.82 6.72 34.02
C ASP A 472 24.88 6.77 35.24
N GLY A 473 25.05 5.91 36.21
CA GLY A 473 24.22 5.85 37.42
C GLY A 473 23.55 4.50 37.61
N ASN A 474 22.92 4.26 38.76
CA ASN A 474 22.15 3.05 39.00
C ASN A 474 20.68 3.33 38.61
N ASP A 475 20.33 3.02 37.39
CA ASP A 475 19.07 3.45 36.80
C ASP A 475 17.94 2.44 37.00
N THR A 476 16.72 2.92 37.00
CA THR A 476 15.52 2.07 37.01
C THR A 476 14.64 2.37 35.76
N LEU A 477 14.72 1.50 34.77
CA LEU A 477 14.08 1.72 33.50
C LEU A 477 13.04 0.65 33.20
N THR A 478 11.84 1.08 32.79
CA THR A 478 10.73 0.19 32.44
C THR A 478 10.26 0.42 31.01
N ASN A 479 10.16 -0.62 30.20
CA ASN A 479 9.60 -0.53 28.87
C ASN A 479 8.30 -1.33 28.71
N TYR A 480 7.22 -0.64 28.31
CA TYR A 480 5.93 -1.24 27.93
C TYR A 480 5.68 -1.20 26.42
N ALA A 481 6.45 -0.42 25.69
CA ALA A 481 6.21 -0.15 24.28
C ALA A 481 6.84 -1.24 23.38
N PRO A 482 6.17 -1.64 22.30
CA PRO A 482 6.78 -2.51 21.29
C PRO A 482 7.82 -1.77 20.45
N ASP A 483 8.69 -2.54 19.76
CA ASP A 483 9.75 -2.05 18.87
C ASP A 483 10.67 -0.98 19.50
N SER A 484 10.85 -1.05 20.80
CA SER A 484 11.55 -0.07 21.61
C SER A 484 12.72 -0.72 22.37
N GLY A 485 13.75 0.06 22.69
CA GLY A 485 14.93 -0.41 23.40
C GLY A 485 15.05 0.15 24.81
N LEU A 486 15.67 -0.63 25.70
CA LEU A 486 16.20 -0.19 26.98
C LEU A 486 17.70 -0.34 26.98
N ARG A 487 18.40 0.64 27.52
CA ARG A 487 19.80 0.55 27.86
C ARG A 487 20.00 1.14 29.26
N GLY A 488 20.65 0.39 30.17
CA GLY A 488 21.10 0.90 31.47
C GLY A 488 22.21 1.92 31.27
N GLY A 489 23.41 1.49 31.12
CA GLY A 489 24.58 2.30 30.88
C GLY A 489 25.73 1.88 31.78
N ASP A 490 26.40 2.82 32.47
CA ASP A 490 27.41 2.52 33.45
C ASP A 490 26.78 2.54 34.86
N GLY A 491 26.76 1.43 35.57
CA GLY A 491 26.22 1.32 36.93
C GLY A 491 25.39 0.06 37.13
N ASP A 492 24.98 -0.20 38.38
CA ASP A 492 24.14 -1.37 38.67
C ASP A 492 22.66 -1.05 38.39
N ASP A 493 22.18 -1.41 37.20
CA ASP A 493 20.89 -1.01 36.69
C ASP A 493 19.75 -2.00 36.97
N TYR A 494 18.52 -1.51 37.04
CA TYR A 494 17.31 -2.33 37.11
C TYR A 494 16.41 -2.11 35.91
N LEU A 495 16.37 -3.08 34.98
CA LEU A 495 15.65 -3.01 33.71
C LEU A 495 14.42 -3.91 33.72
N ILE A 496 13.22 -3.32 33.53
CA ILE A 496 11.93 -4.04 33.51
C ILE A 496 11.36 -4.07 32.11
N VAL A 497 11.31 -5.26 31.52
CA VAL A 497 10.95 -5.47 30.11
C VAL A 497 9.55 -6.05 29.99
N ASN A 498 8.55 -5.19 29.84
CA ASN A 498 7.15 -5.55 29.57
C ASN A 498 6.78 -5.45 28.08
N GLY A 499 7.71 -5.03 27.23
CA GLY A 499 7.61 -4.89 25.78
C GLY A 499 8.99 -4.63 25.19
N GLY A 500 9.09 -4.45 23.86
CA GLY A 500 10.32 -4.01 23.22
C GLY A 500 11.06 -5.04 22.40
N THR A 501 12.25 -4.66 21.93
CA THR A 501 13.06 -5.42 20.96
C THR A 501 14.50 -5.64 21.38
N SER A 502 15.11 -4.74 22.15
CA SER A 502 16.50 -4.82 22.57
C SER A 502 16.65 -4.34 24.00
N VAL A 503 17.46 -5.04 24.75
CA VAL A 503 17.78 -4.70 26.13
C VAL A 503 19.28 -4.89 26.35
N LEU A 504 19.94 -3.84 26.77
CA LEU A 504 21.35 -3.82 27.10
C LEU A 504 21.50 -3.34 28.56
N GLY A 505 22.15 -4.10 29.41
CA GLY A 505 22.51 -3.65 30.75
C GLY A 505 23.53 -2.53 30.66
N GLY A 506 24.74 -2.85 30.44
CA GLY A 506 25.87 -1.97 30.29
C GLY A 506 27.07 -2.43 31.14
N ASP A 507 27.84 -1.49 31.65
CA ASP A 507 28.92 -1.82 32.61
C ASP A 507 28.36 -1.78 34.04
N GLY A 508 28.38 -2.89 34.75
CA GLY A 508 27.88 -2.99 36.14
C GLY A 508 27.14 -4.28 36.40
N ASN A 509 26.61 -4.48 37.61
CA ASN A 509 25.91 -5.72 37.95
C ASN A 509 24.38 -5.48 37.81
N ASP A 510 23.86 -5.75 36.64
CA ASP A 510 22.52 -5.39 36.28
C ASP A 510 21.46 -6.41 36.70
N THR A 511 20.25 -5.96 36.91
CA THR A 511 19.09 -6.83 37.12
C THR A 511 18.07 -6.60 35.99
N ILE A 512 17.79 -7.65 35.22
CA ILE A 512 16.92 -7.57 34.05
C ILE A 512 15.71 -8.49 34.22
N ASP A 513 14.54 -7.89 34.43
CA ASP A 513 13.25 -8.57 34.57
C ASP A 513 12.55 -8.69 33.21
N ILE A 514 12.51 -9.89 32.60
CA ILE A 514 11.93 -10.12 31.28
C ILE A 514 10.51 -10.68 31.41
N ASN A 515 9.50 -9.82 31.33
CA ASN A 515 8.10 -10.16 31.46
C ASN A 515 7.35 -10.30 30.12
N ALA A 516 7.91 -9.76 29.02
CA ALA A 516 7.35 -9.86 27.67
C ALA A 516 7.97 -11.03 26.89
N GLN A 517 7.21 -11.54 25.92
CA GLN A 517 7.77 -12.45 24.92
C GLN A 517 8.62 -11.66 23.92
N LEU A 518 9.91 -11.96 23.86
CA LEU A 518 10.87 -11.36 22.93
C LEU A 518 11.27 -12.42 21.89
N SER A 519 10.75 -12.33 20.68
CA SER A 519 10.83 -13.44 19.68
C SER A 519 12.10 -13.47 18.84
N THR A 520 12.88 -12.37 18.78
CA THR A 520 14.07 -12.25 17.90
C THR A 520 15.17 -11.34 18.47
N HIS A 521 15.14 -10.99 19.76
CA HIS A 521 15.92 -9.86 20.27
C HIS A 521 16.94 -10.29 21.32
N ASN A 522 18.07 -9.63 21.27
CA ASN A 522 19.15 -9.82 22.20
C ASN A 522 18.85 -9.09 23.50
N VAL A 523 18.80 -9.82 24.57
CA VAL A 523 18.97 -9.31 25.92
C VAL A 523 20.42 -9.62 26.28
N ASP A 524 21.16 -8.60 26.63
CA ASP A 524 22.58 -8.67 26.96
C ASP A 524 22.86 -7.80 28.20
N GLY A 525 23.46 -8.33 29.23
CA GLY A 525 23.90 -7.58 30.40
C GLY A 525 25.15 -6.77 30.09
N GLU A 526 25.93 -7.18 29.07
CA GLU A 526 27.22 -6.61 28.67
C GLU A 526 28.32 -6.88 29.73
N GLY A 527 28.59 -6.00 30.66
CA GLY A 527 29.75 -6.15 31.56
C GLY A 527 29.41 -6.17 33.03
N GLY A 528 29.74 -7.26 33.73
CA GLY A 528 29.50 -7.41 35.17
C GLY A 528 28.86 -8.74 35.54
N ASP A 529 28.51 -8.93 36.80
CA ASP A 529 27.83 -10.13 37.31
C ASP A 529 26.32 -9.88 37.34
N ASP A 530 25.58 -10.24 36.25
CA ASP A 530 24.20 -9.84 36.03
C ASP A 530 23.16 -10.84 36.52
N ILE A 531 21.95 -10.36 36.79
CA ILE A 531 20.80 -11.16 37.23
C ILE A 531 19.66 -11.04 36.18
N TYR A 532 19.30 -12.18 35.60
CA TYR A 532 18.18 -12.28 34.66
C TYR A 532 17.00 -13.00 35.29
N ASN A 533 15.87 -12.32 35.45
CA ASN A 533 14.61 -12.90 35.87
C ASN A 533 13.73 -13.15 34.64
N ILE A 534 13.77 -14.35 34.09
CA ILE A 534 13.16 -14.70 32.80
C ILE A 534 11.75 -15.28 33.02
N ASN A 535 10.74 -14.45 32.90
CA ASN A 535 9.34 -14.81 33.12
C ASN A 535 8.58 -15.11 31.80
N ASN A 536 9.21 -14.88 30.64
CA ASN A 536 8.60 -15.15 29.33
C ASN A 536 9.65 -15.61 28.31
N LYS A 537 9.21 -16.08 27.17
CA LYS A 537 10.08 -16.59 26.12
C LYS A 537 10.97 -15.47 25.55
N CYS A 538 12.28 -15.68 25.61
CA CYS A 538 13.28 -14.74 25.08
C CYS A 538 14.57 -15.45 24.66
N SER A 539 15.49 -14.69 24.06
CA SER A 539 16.87 -15.10 23.84
C SER A 539 17.78 -14.14 24.62
N VAL A 540 18.60 -14.67 25.48
CA VAL A 540 19.63 -13.94 26.20
C VAL A 540 20.99 -14.34 25.65
N SER A 541 21.83 -13.38 25.33
CA SER A 541 23.18 -13.59 24.81
C SER A 541 24.11 -12.67 25.60
N ASP A 542 24.77 -13.22 26.60
CA ASP A 542 25.66 -12.50 27.45
C ASP A 542 26.95 -13.30 27.67
N ILE A 543 28.07 -12.68 27.41
CA ILE A 543 29.39 -13.27 27.49
C ILE A 543 30.28 -12.67 28.61
N GLY A 544 29.75 -11.65 29.32
CA GLY A 544 30.43 -11.00 30.48
C GLY A 544 30.17 -11.73 31.80
N GLY A 545 30.99 -11.53 32.81
CA GLY A 545 30.75 -11.84 34.22
C GLY A 545 30.34 -13.26 34.63
N ASN A 546 29.87 -13.37 35.89
CA ASN A 546 29.32 -14.61 36.49
C ASN A 546 27.80 -14.44 36.67
N ASN A 547 27.04 -14.63 35.60
CA ASN A 547 25.63 -14.25 35.54
C ASN A 547 24.69 -15.25 36.21
N ILE A 548 23.58 -14.76 36.76
CA ILE A 548 22.52 -15.56 37.40
C ILE A 548 21.27 -15.55 36.54
N TYR A 549 20.80 -16.72 36.12
CA TYR A 549 19.60 -16.87 35.31
C TYR A 549 18.48 -17.55 36.11
N ASN A 550 17.46 -16.78 36.51
CA ASN A 550 16.25 -17.26 37.16
C ASN A 550 15.18 -17.53 36.09
N ILE A 551 15.02 -18.79 35.66
CA ILE A 551 14.16 -19.15 34.54
C ILE A 551 12.82 -19.66 35.06
N ASN A 552 11.76 -18.87 34.84
CA ASN A 552 10.36 -19.16 35.23
C ASN A 552 9.47 -19.56 34.05
N THR A 553 10.04 -19.85 32.88
CA THR A 553 9.30 -20.15 31.64
C THR A 553 9.90 -21.32 30.85
N ASN A 554 9.08 -21.94 30.01
CA ASN A 554 9.57 -22.92 29.03
C ASN A 554 9.85 -22.20 27.69
N GLY A 555 11.11 -22.19 27.24
CA GLY A 555 11.49 -21.65 25.94
C GLY A 555 12.39 -20.41 25.99
N ALA A 556 13.04 -20.16 27.08
CA ALA A 556 14.21 -19.27 27.12
C ALA A 556 15.40 -19.94 26.39
N ASN A 557 16.06 -19.16 25.54
CA ASN A 557 17.31 -19.57 24.88
C ASN A 557 18.44 -18.72 25.42
N ILE A 558 19.39 -19.37 26.13
CA ILE A 558 20.49 -18.68 26.78
C ILE A 558 21.79 -19.10 26.11
N SER A 559 22.55 -18.15 25.64
CA SER A 559 23.91 -18.31 25.16
C SER A 559 24.82 -17.39 25.97
N GLY A 560 25.39 -17.93 27.06
CA GLY A 560 26.39 -17.25 27.89
C GLY A 560 27.75 -17.91 27.73
N GLY A 561 28.82 -17.12 27.84
CA GLY A 561 30.17 -17.62 28.01
C GLY A 561 30.41 -18.05 29.47
N PRO A 562 31.47 -18.85 29.74
CA PRO A 562 31.90 -19.17 31.11
C PRO A 562 32.48 -17.96 31.79
#